data_6337264db5e7ab43ea425aa85d931f1d
#
_entry.id   6337264db5e7ab43ea425aa85d931f1d
#
_cell.length_a   1.000
_cell.length_b   1.000
_cell.length_c   1.000
_cell.angle_alpha   90.00
_cell.angle_beta   90.00
_cell.angle_gamma   90.00
#
_symmetry.space_group_name_H-M   'P 1'
#
loop_
_entity.id
_entity.type
_entity.pdbx_description
1 polymer ?
#
loop_
_entity_poly.entity_id
_entity_poly.type
_entity_poly.pdbx_seq_one_letter_code
_entity_poly.pdbx_strand_id
1 'polypeptide(L)'
;QKWTAEGELLMTLGTPGKPAEKMSGNPFNMPTDVSVATDGTLYISDGYGNARIHHYTATGELIKSWGEPGDGPGQFLIPHSLCLDKTGNVYVADRENSRIQVFTADGQFVREWKGEHRPAHIWQGPDGNMYVAELGFRQGLTLDSSLYPEQPSPHEVSHPSGVKILTPLGQWLGGWGMSTDTPGDIIAGHAMAMDSKGDLYVGETLDGARVQKYARVG
;
A
#
# COMPACT_ATOMS: atom_id res chain seq x y z
N GLN A 1 -2.86 -13.97 9.27
CA GLN A 1 -3.69 -15.17 9.43
C GLN A 1 -4.56 -15.39 8.20
N LYS A 2 -4.78 -16.64 7.84
CA LYS A 2 -5.72 -17.05 6.79
C LYS A 2 -6.86 -17.81 7.45
N TRP A 3 -8.08 -17.48 7.06
CA TRP A 3 -9.32 -18.05 7.60
C TRP A 3 -10.23 -18.54 6.49
N THR A 4 -11.13 -19.47 6.78
CA THR A 4 -12.27 -19.77 5.91
C THR A 4 -13.31 -18.65 6.00
N ALA A 5 -14.30 -18.65 5.10
CA ALA A 5 -15.43 -17.72 5.16
C ALA A 5 -16.29 -17.93 6.43
N GLU A 6 -16.27 -19.15 6.98
CA GLU A 6 -16.99 -19.54 8.20
C GLU A 6 -16.21 -19.20 9.49
N GLY A 7 -14.96 -18.68 9.36
CA GLY A 7 -14.14 -18.24 10.49
C GLY A 7 -13.24 -19.32 11.09
N GLU A 8 -12.96 -20.41 10.37
CA GLU A 8 -11.96 -21.39 10.78
C GLU A 8 -10.53 -20.90 10.43
N LEU A 9 -9.64 -20.96 11.40
CA LEU A 9 -8.23 -20.60 11.20
C LEU A 9 -7.50 -21.68 10.39
N LEU A 10 -7.02 -21.31 9.21
CA LEU A 10 -6.28 -22.21 8.32
C LEU A 10 -4.77 -22.06 8.45
N MET A 11 -4.27 -20.84 8.68
CA MET A 11 -2.83 -20.58 8.73
C MET A 11 -2.52 -19.34 9.56
N THR A 12 -1.41 -19.37 10.27
CA THR A 12 -0.82 -18.20 10.94
C THR A 12 0.64 -18.06 10.51
N LEU A 13 1.03 -16.87 10.05
CA LEU A 13 2.40 -16.48 9.83
C LEU A 13 2.85 -15.56 10.97
N GLY A 14 4.07 -15.79 11.46
CA GLY A 14 4.57 -15.09 12.64
C GLY A 14 3.95 -15.60 13.96
N THR A 15 4.24 -14.89 15.04
CA THR A 15 3.72 -15.20 16.38
C THR A 15 3.02 -13.98 16.96
N PRO A 16 1.72 -14.06 17.29
CA PRO A 16 0.99 -12.95 17.87
C PRO A 16 1.68 -12.39 19.13
N GLY A 17 1.81 -11.05 19.20
CA GLY A 17 2.44 -10.37 20.34
C GLY A 17 3.96 -10.52 20.44
N LYS A 18 4.62 -11.15 19.46
CA LYS A 18 6.08 -11.27 19.40
C LYS A 18 6.60 -10.70 18.07
N PRO A 19 6.67 -9.37 17.92
CA PRO A 19 7.26 -8.77 16.72
C PRO A 19 8.75 -9.13 16.64
N ALA A 20 9.25 -9.21 15.42
CA ALA A 20 10.68 -9.24 15.16
C ALA A 20 11.33 -7.94 15.65
N GLU A 21 12.63 -7.92 15.81
CA GLU A 21 13.35 -6.69 16.13
C GLU A 21 13.13 -5.65 15.03
N LYS A 22 12.95 -4.39 15.44
CA LYS A 22 12.69 -3.27 14.52
C LYS A 22 13.81 -3.17 13.49
N MET A 23 13.43 -3.02 12.21
CA MET A 23 14.33 -2.92 11.06
C MET A 23 15.32 -4.10 10.90
N SER A 24 15.04 -5.23 11.54
CA SER A 24 15.89 -6.43 11.41
C SER A 24 15.78 -7.12 10.05
N GLY A 25 14.74 -6.80 9.29
CA GLY A 25 14.41 -7.51 8.05
C GLY A 25 13.78 -8.89 8.24
N ASN A 26 13.64 -9.35 9.48
CA ASN A 26 12.92 -10.58 9.80
C ASN A 26 11.41 -10.34 9.88
N PRO A 27 10.58 -11.28 9.42
CA PRO A 27 9.13 -11.13 9.54
C PRO A 27 8.67 -11.49 10.96
N PHE A 28 7.74 -10.77 11.55
CA PHE A 28 7.07 -9.55 11.10
C PHE A 28 7.21 -8.48 12.18
N ASN A 29 7.21 -7.20 11.77
CA ASN A 29 7.09 -6.12 12.75
C ASN A 29 6.08 -5.06 12.21
N MET A 30 4.82 -5.18 12.61
CA MET A 30 3.69 -4.35 12.17
C MET A 30 3.50 -4.37 10.64
N PRO A 31 3.20 -5.55 10.04
CA PRO A 31 2.91 -5.67 8.61
C PRO A 31 1.70 -4.81 8.22
N THR A 32 1.70 -4.33 7.00
CA THR A 32 0.76 -3.33 6.51
C THR A 32 -0.27 -3.88 5.54
N ASP A 33 0.12 -4.82 4.66
CA ASP A 33 -0.78 -5.36 3.65
C ASP A 33 -0.37 -6.77 3.20
N VAL A 34 -1.30 -7.47 2.55
CA VAL A 34 -1.07 -8.78 1.95
C VAL A 34 -1.80 -8.90 0.61
N SER A 35 -1.09 -9.34 -0.41
CA SER A 35 -1.66 -9.69 -1.71
C SER A 35 -1.42 -11.16 -2.03
N VAL A 36 -2.43 -11.80 -2.61
CA VAL A 36 -2.41 -13.22 -2.98
C VAL A 36 -2.25 -13.34 -4.49
N ALA A 37 -1.19 -13.99 -4.94
CA ALA A 37 -0.98 -14.26 -6.34
C ALA A 37 -1.92 -15.35 -6.87
N THR A 38 -2.02 -15.48 -8.18
CA THR A 38 -2.90 -16.46 -8.84
C THR A 38 -2.52 -17.92 -8.55
N ASP A 39 -1.26 -18.18 -8.22
CA ASP A 39 -0.75 -19.49 -7.80
C ASP A 39 -0.93 -19.76 -6.29
N GLY A 40 -1.51 -18.79 -5.57
CA GLY A 40 -1.76 -18.85 -4.13
C GLY A 40 -0.59 -18.41 -3.25
N THR A 41 0.56 -18.03 -3.82
CA THR A 41 1.67 -17.46 -3.05
C THR A 41 1.27 -16.09 -2.48
N LEU A 42 1.93 -15.67 -1.40
CA LEU A 42 1.58 -14.49 -0.64
C LEU A 42 2.71 -13.48 -0.68
N TYR A 43 2.37 -12.24 -1.01
CA TYR A 43 3.28 -11.10 -0.87
C TYR A 43 2.79 -10.21 0.26
N ILE A 44 3.68 -9.90 1.21
CA ILE A 44 3.33 -9.18 2.43
C ILE A 44 4.25 -7.98 2.57
N SER A 45 3.68 -6.79 2.66
CA SER A 45 4.42 -5.60 3.06
C SER A 45 4.51 -5.54 4.58
N ASP A 46 5.73 -5.36 5.09
CA ASP A 46 6.02 -5.25 6.52
C ASP A 46 6.65 -3.87 6.76
N GLY A 47 5.77 -2.87 6.87
CA GLY A 47 6.13 -1.48 6.67
C GLY A 47 6.39 -0.66 7.92
N TYR A 48 5.59 -0.79 8.99
CA TYR A 48 5.72 0.12 10.13
C TYR A 48 6.93 -0.14 11.02
N GLY A 49 7.26 -1.39 11.26
CA GLY A 49 8.42 -1.77 12.08
C GLY A 49 9.57 -2.36 11.28
N ASN A 50 9.35 -2.55 9.98
CA ASN A 50 10.32 -3.02 9.01
C ASN A 50 10.24 -2.18 7.72
N ALA A 51 11.15 -2.41 6.78
CA ALA A 51 11.11 -1.84 5.44
C ALA A 51 11.24 -2.97 4.42
N ARG A 52 10.31 -3.96 4.48
CA ARG A 52 10.45 -5.25 3.80
C ARG A 52 9.18 -5.62 3.02
N ILE A 53 9.42 -6.39 1.97
CA ILE A 53 8.41 -7.22 1.34
C ILE A 53 8.82 -8.68 1.56
N HIS A 54 7.87 -9.51 1.98
CA HIS A 54 8.07 -10.93 2.20
C HIS A 54 7.22 -11.73 1.22
N HIS A 55 7.82 -12.70 0.54
CA HIS A 55 7.15 -13.63 -0.38
C HIS A 55 7.10 -15.02 0.25
N TYR A 56 5.91 -15.57 0.38
CA TYR A 56 5.64 -16.87 0.97
C TYR A 56 4.96 -17.81 -0.01
N THR A 57 5.16 -19.12 0.18
CA THR A 57 4.34 -20.13 -0.49
C THR A 57 2.88 -20.05 -0.01
N ALA A 58 1.97 -20.69 -0.76
CA ALA A 58 0.57 -20.85 -0.35
C ALA A 58 0.40 -21.61 0.97
N THR A 59 1.42 -22.35 1.39
CA THR A 59 1.47 -23.14 2.65
C THR A 59 2.19 -22.43 3.79
N GLY A 60 2.71 -21.21 3.55
CA GLY A 60 3.30 -20.37 4.60
C GLY A 60 4.81 -20.54 4.79
N GLU A 61 5.53 -21.09 3.83
CA GLU A 61 6.99 -21.16 3.84
C GLU A 61 7.58 -19.90 3.22
N LEU A 62 8.56 -19.29 3.88
CA LEU A 62 9.21 -18.09 3.35
C LEU A 62 10.07 -18.46 2.13
N ILE A 63 9.74 -17.87 0.98
CA ILE A 63 10.51 -18.01 -0.26
C ILE A 63 11.64 -16.98 -0.29
N LYS A 64 11.29 -15.70 -0.05
CA LYS A 64 12.23 -14.58 -0.16
C LYS A 64 11.74 -13.36 0.60
N SER A 65 12.70 -12.50 0.99
CA SER A 65 12.43 -11.15 1.44
C SER A 65 13.35 -10.16 0.74
N TRP A 66 12.85 -8.96 0.47
CA TRP A 66 13.66 -7.88 -0.07
C TRP A 66 13.22 -6.52 0.48
N GLY A 67 14.04 -5.51 0.23
CA GLY A 67 13.87 -4.17 0.76
C GLY A 67 14.79 -3.91 1.95
N GLU A 68 15.00 -2.65 2.21
CA GLU A 68 15.71 -2.11 3.38
C GLU A 68 15.28 -0.65 3.57
N PRO A 69 15.53 -0.03 4.73
CA PRO A 69 15.22 1.37 4.94
C PRO A 69 15.99 2.29 3.98
N GLY A 70 15.32 3.27 3.40
CA GLY A 70 15.92 4.28 2.53
C GLY A 70 15.02 4.78 1.42
N ASP A 71 15.60 5.54 0.48
CA ASP A 71 14.93 6.19 -0.64
C ASP A 71 15.44 5.77 -2.02
N GLY A 72 16.47 4.92 -2.08
CA GLY A 72 17.00 4.34 -3.32
C GLY A 72 16.09 3.26 -3.92
N PRO A 73 16.40 2.77 -5.14
CA PRO A 73 15.71 1.63 -5.73
C PRO A 73 15.77 0.38 -4.85
N GLY A 74 14.62 -0.19 -4.53
CA GLY A 74 14.51 -1.35 -3.63
C GLY A 74 14.61 -1.02 -2.13
N GLN A 75 14.82 0.24 -1.78
CA GLN A 75 14.71 0.74 -0.41
C GLN A 75 13.32 1.30 -0.16
N PHE A 76 12.85 1.29 1.09
CA PHE A 76 11.51 1.69 1.45
C PHE A 76 11.46 2.57 2.69
N LEU A 77 10.43 3.42 2.69
CA LEU A 77 10.01 4.18 3.85
C LEU A 77 8.52 3.97 4.06
N ILE A 78 8.17 3.01 4.90
CA ILE A 78 6.82 2.49 5.10
C ILE A 78 6.22 1.96 3.79
N PRO A 79 6.65 0.77 3.28
CA PRO A 79 5.92 0.06 2.24
C PRO A 79 4.54 -0.31 2.80
N HIS A 80 3.51 0.46 2.40
CA HIS A 80 2.22 0.47 3.11
C HIS A 80 1.19 -0.45 2.47
N SER A 81 1.24 -0.62 1.16
CA SER A 81 0.38 -1.53 0.42
C SER A 81 1.10 -2.10 -0.77
N LEU A 82 0.62 -3.22 -1.28
CA LEU A 82 1.13 -3.85 -2.48
C LEU A 82 0.03 -4.55 -3.26
N CYS A 83 0.21 -4.65 -4.57
CA CYS A 83 -0.62 -5.51 -5.40
C CYS A 83 0.22 -6.17 -6.49
N LEU A 84 -0.35 -7.20 -7.13
CA LEU A 84 0.23 -7.84 -8.29
C LEU A 84 -0.59 -7.48 -9.52
N ASP A 85 0.10 -7.27 -10.66
CA ASP A 85 -0.56 -7.24 -11.95
C ASP A 85 -0.75 -8.66 -12.51
N LYS A 86 -1.49 -8.75 -13.62
CA LYS A 86 -1.78 -10.03 -14.30
C LYS A 86 -0.52 -10.73 -14.84
N THR A 87 0.61 -10.04 -14.90
CA THR A 87 1.90 -10.58 -15.37
C THR A 87 2.82 -10.99 -14.22
N GLY A 88 2.38 -10.76 -12.97
CA GLY A 88 3.11 -11.11 -11.76
C GLY A 88 4.09 -10.03 -11.28
N ASN A 89 4.06 -8.82 -11.85
CA ASN A 89 4.83 -7.72 -11.28
C ASN A 89 4.21 -7.28 -9.95
N VAL A 90 5.06 -6.95 -8.99
CA VAL A 90 4.70 -6.48 -7.65
C VAL A 90 4.83 -4.96 -7.60
N TYR A 91 3.72 -4.28 -7.36
CA TYR A 91 3.65 -2.83 -7.20
C TYR A 91 3.58 -2.52 -5.71
N VAL A 92 4.47 -1.69 -5.21
CA VAL A 92 4.57 -1.36 -3.78
C VAL A 92 4.35 0.14 -3.59
N ALA A 93 3.36 0.48 -2.80
CA ALA A 93 3.11 1.84 -2.33
C ALA A 93 4.13 2.18 -1.22
N ASP A 94 5.21 2.84 -1.60
CA ASP A 94 6.28 3.29 -0.72
C ASP A 94 5.91 4.67 -0.16
N ARG A 95 5.04 4.62 0.85
CA ARG A 95 4.18 5.72 1.28
C ARG A 95 4.95 7.00 1.60
N GLU A 96 5.92 6.90 2.49
CA GLU A 96 6.61 8.11 2.97
C GLU A 96 7.68 8.61 1.98
N ASN A 97 8.10 7.77 1.04
CA ASN A 97 8.90 8.19 -0.11
C ASN A 97 8.05 8.78 -1.26
N SER A 98 6.72 8.82 -1.09
CA SER A 98 5.79 9.42 -2.07
C SER A 98 5.97 8.87 -3.48
N ARG A 99 6.04 7.53 -3.59
CA ARG A 99 6.25 6.83 -4.86
C ARG A 99 5.59 5.44 -4.87
N ILE A 100 5.45 4.90 -6.07
CA ILE A 100 5.20 3.48 -6.30
C ILE A 100 6.49 2.86 -6.86
N GLN A 101 6.94 1.76 -6.30
CA GLN A 101 8.01 0.96 -6.88
C GLN A 101 7.46 -0.32 -7.48
N VAL A 102 7.99 -0.73 -8.64
CA VAL A 102 7.59 -1.94 -9.36
C VAL A 102 8.74 -2.93 -9.37
N PHE A 103 8.42 -4.17 -9.02
CA PHE A 103 9.37 -5.28 -8.98
C PHE A 103 8.85 -6.44 -9.82
N THR A 104 9.76 -7.31 -10.26
CA THR A 104 9.38 -8.63 -10.76
C THR A 104 8.87 -9.52 -9.61
N ALA A 105 8.26 -10.65 -9.91
CA ALA A 105 7.77 -11.61 -8.91
C ALA A 105 8.88 -12.09 -7.94
N ASP A 106 10.13 -12.11 -8.38
CA ASP A 106 11.28 -12.49 -7.57
C ASP A 106 11.99 -11.29 -6.89
N GLY A 107 11.35 -10.10 -6.88
CA GLY A 107 11.79 -8.94 -6.14
C GLY A 107 12.93 -8.14 -6.79
N GLN A 108 13.16 -8.28 -8.12
CA GLN A 108 14.09 -7.41 -8.83
C GLN A 108 13.41 -6.09 -9.16
N PHE A 109 14.06 -4.96 -8.85
CA PHE A 109 13.56 -3.63 -9.18
C PHE A 109 13.43 -3.45 -10.70
N VAL A 110 12.29 -2.95 -11.14
CA VAL A 110 11.99 -2.69 -12.56
C VAL A 110 11.96 -1.19 -12.84
N ARG A 111 11.17 -0.45 -12.08
CA ARG A 111 10.97 1.00 -12.23
C ARG A 111 10.28 1.59 -11.02
N GLU A 112 10.17 2.92 -10.99
CA GLU A 112 9.36 3.65 -10.02
C GLU A 112 8.49 4.71 -10.69
N TRP A 113 7.40 5.09 -10.03
CA TRP A 113 6.59 6.27 -10.34
C TRP A 113 6.71 7.25 -9.19
N LYS A 114 7.09 8.49 -9.49
CA LYS A 114 7.23 9.58 -8.53
C LYS A 114 6.09 10.57 -8.65
N GLY A 115 5.89 11.35 -7.59
CA GLY A 115 4.87 12.39 -7.56
C GLY A 115 3.52 11.91 -7.00
N GLU A 116 3.53 10.77 -6.33
CA GLU A 116 2.41 10.35 -5.50
C GLU A 116 2.43 11.10 -4.16
N HIS A 117 1.23 11.35 -3.60
CA HIS A 117 1.12 12.08 -2.34
C HIS A 117 0.82 11.12 -1.19
N ARG A 118 1.86 10.45 -0.67
CA ARG A 118 1.75 9.41 0.36
C ARG A 118 0.76 8.30 -0.04
N PRO A 119 1.07 7.49 -1.05
CA PRO A 119 0.19 6.42 -1.50
C PRO A 119 -0.03 5.41 -0.38
N ALA A 120 -1.27 5.30 0.10
CA ALA A 120 -1.63 4.40 1.20
C ALA A 120 -2.11 3.04 0.69
N HIS A 121 -2.70 2.98 -0.48
CA HIS A 121 -3.17 1.73 -1.08
C HIS A 121 -3.00 1.75 -2.59
N ILE A 122 -2.64 0.60 -3.15
CA ILE A 122 -2.56 0.37 -4.60
C ILE A 122 -3.28 -0.92 -4.98
N TRP A 123 -4.02 -0.89 -6.07
CA TRP A 123 -4.76 -2.03 -6.55
C TRP A 123 -4.91 -2.00 -8.07
N GLN A 124 -4.84 -3.16 -8.74
CA GLN A 124 -5.15 -3.26 -10.17
C GLN A 124 -6.64 -3.54 -10.37
N GLY A 125 -7.32 -2.62 -11.04
CA GLY A 125 -8.72 -2.77 -11.41
C GLY A 125 -8.97 -3.85 -12.48
N PRO A 126 -10.23 -4.27 -12.65
CA PRO A 126 -10.60 -5.24 -13.68
C PRO A 126 -10.35 -4.72 -15.10
N ASP A 127 -10.30 -3.42 -15.28
CA ASP A 127 -9.94 -2.71 -16.52
C ASP A 127 -8.42 -2.74 -16.82
N GLY A 128 -7.63 -3.28 -15.88
CA GLY A 128 -6.17 -3.37 -16.00
C GLY A 128 -5.43 -2.11 -15.55
N ASN A 129 -6.13 -1.04 -15.19
CA ASN A 129 -5.53 0.18 -14.67
C ASN A 129 -5.18 0.05 -13.19
N MET A 130 -4.28 0.91 -12.74
CA MET A 130 -3.84 0.97 -11.36
C MET A 130 -4.58 2.09 -10.64
N TYR A 131 -5.20 1.74 -9.52
CA TYR A 131 -5.90 2.67 -8.65
C TYR A 131 -5.04 2.90 -7.41
N VAL A 132 -4.77 4.15 -7.08
CA VAL A 132 -3.92 4.54 -5.95
C VAL A 132 -4.72 5.45 -5.04
N ALA A 133 -4.92 5.04 -3.78
CA ALA A 133 -5.44 5.93 -2.75
C ALA A 133 -4.29 6.70 -2.12
N GLU A 134 -4.38 8.01 -2.15
CA GLU A 134 -3.40 8.91 -1.58
C GLU A 134 -3.90 9.49 -0.26
N LEU A 135 -3.08 9.34 0.77
CA LEU A 135 -3.33 9.92 2.10
C LEU A 135 -3.22 11.44 2.07
N GLY A 136 -2.41 11.97 1.14
CA GLY A 136 -2.10 13.37 1.06
C GLY A 136 -1.16 13.86 2.15
N PHE A 137 -0.86 15.15 2.12
CA PHE A 137 -0.08 15.86 3.13
C PHE A 137 -0.88 16.97 3.74
N ARG A 138 -0.81 17.11 5.06
CA ARG A 138 -1.26 18.32 5.77
C ARG A 138 -0.06 19.03 6.34
N GLN A 139 -0.02 20.34 6.19
CA GLN A 139 1.01 21.16 6.82
C GLN A 139 1.01 20.92 8.33
N GLY A 140 2.18 20.67 8.90
CA GLY A 140 2.35 20.39 10.33
C GLY A 140 2.14 18.94 10.76
N LEU A 141 1.79 18.00 9.86
CA LEU A 141 1.86 16.58 10.17
C LEU A 141 3.32 16.16 10.30
N THR A 142 3.70 15.71 11.49
CA THR A 142 4.99 15.07 11.71
C THR A 142 4.83 13.56 11.51
N LEU A 143 5.78 12.94 10.80
CA LEU A 143 5.94 11.51 10.85
C LEU A 143 6.26 11.07 12.29
N ASP A 144 5.81 9.88 12.67
CA ASP A 144 6.24 9.30 13.93
C ASP A 144 7.76 9.05 13.87
N SER A 145 8.51 10.00 14.42
CA SER A 145 9.97 9.96 14.46
C SER A 145 10.53 8.77 15.24
N SER A 146 9.69 8.08 16.02
CA SER A 146 10.08 6.84 16.70
C SER A 146 10.27 5.68 15.73
N LEU A 147 9.58 5.70 14.60
CA LEU A 147 9.71 4.69 13.55
C LEU A 147 10.87 4.99 12.61
N TYR A 148 11.07 6.26 12.27
CA TYR A 148 12.08 6.71 11.31
C TYR A 148 12.74 8.02 11.79
N PRO A 149 13.68 7.96 12.76
CA PRO A 149 14.23 9.14 13.43
C PRO A 149 15.02 10.11 12.53
N GLU A 150 15.45 9.66 11.35
CA GLU A 150 16.28 10.44 10.45
C GLU A 150 15.51 11.04 9.27
N GLN A 151 14.19 11.00 9.28
CA GLN A 151 13.41 11.47 8.15
C GLN A 151 13.23 12.98 8.12
N PRO A 152 13.22 13.57 6.90
CA PRO A 152 13.08 15.00 6.75
C PRO A 152 11.78 15.53 7.34
N SER A 153 11.87 16.75 7.76
CA SER A 153 10.81 17.59 8.28
C SER A 153 9.51 17.53 7.47
N PRO A 154 8.37 17.81 8.09
CA PRO A 154 7.06 17.76 7.47
C PRO A 154 7.02 18.63 6.20
N HIS A 155 6.22 18.18 5.26
CA HIS A 155 6.03 18.85 3.99
C HIS A 155 5.61 20.30 4.21
N GLU A 156 6.28 21.22 3.54
CA GLU A 156 6.01 22.66 3.63
C GLU A 156 4.69 23.04 2.96
N VAL A 157 4.16 22.18 2.09
CA VAL A 157 2.95 22.40 1.31
C VAL A 157 1.95 21.27 1.57
N SER A 158 0.69 21.64 1.79
CA SER A 158 -0.40 20.66 1.83
C SER A 158 -0.69 20.14 0.42
N HIS A 159 -0.79 18.81 0.30
CA HIS A 159 -1.25 18.14 -0.91
C HIS A 159 -2.56 17.40 -0.62
N PRO A 160 -3.54 17.49 -1.51
CA PRO A 160 -4.82 16.85 -1.28
C PRO A 160 -4.69 15.33 -1.21
N SER A 161 -5.57 14.73 -0.43
CA SER A 161 -5.87 13.32 -0.50
C SER A 161 -6.73 13.02 -1.73
N GLY A 162 -6.70 11.81 -2.23
CA GLY A 162 -7.51 11.46 -3.40
C GLY A 162 -7.34 10.04 -3.87
N VAL A 163 -7.93 9.77 -5.01
CA VAL A 163 -7.71 8.57 -5.81
C VAL A 163 -7.12 8.97 -7.15
N LYS A 164 -6.02 8.33 -7.52
CA LYS A 164 -5.42 8.40 -8.85
C LYS A 164 -5.71 7.14 -9.64
N ILE A 165 -5.91 7.29 -10.94
CA ILE A 165 -5.99 6.19 -11.90
C ILE A 165 -4.83 6.34 -12.87
N LEU A 166 -4.02 5.30 -12.96
CA LEU A 166 -2.79 5.26 -13.74
C LEU A 166 -2.77 4.03 -14.64
N THR A 167 -2.07 4.10 -15.76
CA THR A 167 -1.72 2.87 -16.49
C THR A 167 -0.72 2.05 -15.68
N PRO A 168 -0.52 0.74 -16.01
CA PRO A 168 0.56 -0.06 -15.40
C PRO A 168 1.97 0.47 -15.66
N LEU A 169 2.12 1.48 -16.52
CA LEU A 169 3.37 2.18 -16.79
C LEU A 169 3.51 3.48 -15.98
N GLY A 170 2.51 3.82 -15.14
CA GLY A 170 2.50 5.03 -14.32
C GLY A 170 2.01 6.29 -15.05
N GLN A 171 1.38 6.14 -16.23
CA GLN A 171 0.83 7.28 -16.94
C GLN A 171 -0.51 7.68 -16.32
N TRP A 172 -0.68 8.96 -16.03
CA TRP A 172 -1.92 9.54 -15.50
C TRP A 172 -3.08 9.38 -16.48
N LEU A 173 -4.20 8.84 -16.00
CA LEU A 173 -5.45 8.71 -16.74
C LEU A 173 -6.54 9.61 -16.17
N GLY A 174 -6.56 9.81 -14.86
CA GLY A 174 -7.56 10.59 -14.17
C GLY A 174 -7.47 10.41 -12.66
N GLY A 175 -8.36 11.07 -11.94
CA GLY A 175 -8.45 10.97 -10.49
C GLY A 175 -9.39 12.02 -9.94
N TRP A 176 -9.68 11.89 -8.66
CA TRP A 176 -10.51 12.84 -7.93
C TRP A 176 -10.16 12.82 -6.44
N GLY A 177 -10.69 13.76 -5.73
CA GLY A 177 -10.52 13.97 -4.32
C GLY A 177 -9.88 15.32 -4.05
N MET A 178 -10.32 15.93 -2.99
CA MET A 178 -9.75 17.14 -2.41
C MET A 178 -9.87 16.99 -0.90
N SER A 179 -8.94 17.51 -0.15
CA SER A 179 -8.93 17.33 1.32
C SER A 179 -9.96 18.24 2.00
N THR A 180 -11.23 18.07 1.69
CA THR A 180 -12.36 18.77 2.33
C THR A 180 -13.40 17.79 2.85
N ASP A 181 -14.37 18.28 3.63
CA ASP A 181 -15.48 17.50 4.21
C ASP A 181 -16.68 17.39 3.29
N THR A 182 -16.62 18.01 2.11
CA THR A 182 -17.69 17.95 1.11
C THR A 182 -17.89 16.50 0.64
N PRO A 183 -19.13 15.99 0.53
CA PRO A 183 -19.38 14.69 -0.05
C PRO A 183 -18.80 14.58 -1.46
N GLY A 184 -18.02 13.52 -1.70
CA GLY A 184 -17.25 13.31 -2.92
C GLY A 184 -15.77 13.70 -2.82
N ASP A 185 -15.40 14.58 -1.88
CA ASP A 185 -14.01 14.84 -1.54
C ASP A 185 -13.45 13.79 -0.60
N ILE A 186 -12.13 13.62 -0.60
CA ILE A 186 -11.43 12.59 0.21
C ILE A 186 -10.49 13.30 1.18
N ILE A 187 -10.66 13.05 2.48
CA ILE A 187 -9.86 13.70 3.52
C ILE A 187 -8.54 12.97 3.77
N ALA A 188 -8.58 11.66 3.82
CA ALA A 188 -7.40 10.82 4.07
C ALA A 188 -7.66 9.43 3.50
N GLY A 189 -7.62 9.29 2.17
CA GLY A 189 -7.83 8.04 1.45
C GLY A 189 -6.80 7.01 1.88
N HIS A 190 -7.27 5.86 2.39
CA HIS A 190 -6.39 4.88 3.00
C HIS A 190 -6.52 3.49 2.41
N ALA A 191 -7.74 3.05 2.09
CA ALA A 191 -8.01 1.74 1.51
C ALA A 191 -9.08 1.86 0.42
N MET A 192 -9.05 0.94 -0.54
CA MET A 192 -10.02 0.90 -1.64
C MET A 192 -10.46 -0.54 -1.91
N ALA A 193 -11.70 -0.67 -2.35
CA ALA A 193 -12.22 -1.89 -2.93
C ALA A 193 -13.22 -1.55 -4.04
N MET A 194 -13.39 -2.43 -5.01
CA MET A 194 -14.38 -2.30 -6.07
C MET A 194 -15.33 -3.49 -6.04
N ASP A 195 -16.62 -3.24 -6.19
CA ASP A 195 -17.59 -4.32 -6.29
C ASP A 195 -17.72 -4.86 -7.73
N SER A 196 -18.52 -5.92 -7.89
CA SER A 196 -18.72 -6.57 -9.20
C SER A 196 -19.45 -5.70 -10.23
N LYS A 197 -20.01 -4.55 -9.81
CA LYS A 197 -20.64 -3.56 -10.70
C LYS A 197 -19.64 -2.51 -11.18
N GLY A 198 -18.46 -2.47 -10.58
CA GLY A 198 -17.42 -1.46 -10.83
C GLY A 198 -17.57 -0.22 -9.97
N ASP A 199 -18.41 -0.25 -8.94
CA ASP A 199 -18.50 0.84 -7.97
C ASP A 199 -17.29 0.78 -7.02
N LEU A 200 -16.61 1.90 -6.84
CA LEU A 200 -15.43 2.02 -6.00
C LEU A 200 -15.82 2.47 -4.58
N TYR A 201 -15.26 1.81 -3.60
CA TYR A 201 -15.39 2.17 -2.19
C TYR A 201 -14.03 2.67 -1.69
N VAL A 202 -14.00 3.83 -1.07
CA VAL A 202 -12.79 4.44 -0.48
C VAL A 202 -13.00 4.56 1.02
N GLY A 203 -12.16 3.87 1.78
CA GLY A 203 -12.08 4.02 3.23
C GLY A 203 -11.15 5.17 3.58
N GLU A 204 -11.64 6.10 4.37
CA GLU A 204 -10.89 7.24 4.88
C GLU A 204 -10.54 7.03 6.35
N THR A 205 -9.32 7.39 6.70
CA THR A 205 -8.80 7.35 8.08
C THR A 205 -8.70 8.76 8.66
N LEU A 206 -8.16 8.87 9.88
CA LEU A 206 -7.98 10.13 10.60
C LEU A 206 -9.31 10.92 10.68
N ASP A 207 -9.29 12.19 10.29
CA ASP A 207 -10.46 13.07 10.37
C ASP A 207 -11.58 12.68 9.37
N GLY A 208 -11.26 11.91 8.33
CA GLY A 208 -12.26 11.39 7.39
C GLY A 208 -13.22 10.41 8.04
N ALA A 209 -12.69 9.41 8.73
CA ALA A 209 -13.38 8.39 9.54
C ALA A 209 -14.69 7.87 8.90
N ARG A 210 -14.69 7.66 7.58
CA ARG A 210 -15.86 7.24 6.81
C ARG A 210 -15.47 6.31 5.67
N VAL A 211 -16.48 5.67 5.05
CA VAL A 211 -16.36 4.99 3.76
C VAL A 211 -17.26 5.70 2.76
N GLN A 212 -16.69 6.09 1.63
CA GLN A 212 -17.46 6.66 0.52
C GLN A 212 -17.58 5.65 -0.62
N LYS A 213 -18.76 5.62 -1.24
CA LYS A 213 -19.04 4.86 -2.45
C LYS A 213 -19.11 5.79 -3.65
N TYR A 214 -18.33 5.51 -4.67
CA TYR A 214 -18.35 6.17 -5.97
C TYR A 214 -18.95 5.23 -7.00
N ALA A 215 -20.18 5.48 -7.39
CA ALA A 215 -20.90 4.66 -8.35
C ALA A 215 -20.32 4.88 -9.76
N ARG A 216 -20.08 3.77 -10.46
CA ARG A 216 -19.72 3.83 -11.88
C ARG A 216 -20.90 4.35 -12.69
N VAL A 217 -20.69 5.46 -13.40
CA VAL A 217 -21.62 5.94 -14.42
C VAL A 217 -21.23 5.34 -15.76
N GLY A 218 -22.22 4.81 -16.50
CA GLY A 218 -22.02 4.13 -17.77
C GLY A 218 -21.53 5.02 -18.90
#